data_19f447f7c01639cae390b0c810f78728
#
_entry.id   19f447f7c01639cae390b0c810f78728
#
_cell.length_a   1.000
_cell.length_b   1.000
_cell.length_c   1.000
_cell.angle_alpha   90.00
_cell.angle_beta   90.00
_cell.angle_gamma   90.00
#
_symmetry.space_group_name_H-M   'P 1'
#
loop_
_entity.id
_entity.type
_entity.pdbx_description
1 polymer ?
#
loop_
_entity_poly.entity_id
_entity_poly.type
_entity_poly.pdbx_seq_one_letter_code
_entity_poly.pdbx_strand_id
1 'polypeptide(L)' 'MKDAQEYLKELLRKKEELEKRMELLNKKKNKKQITDEEYQKERKKIEREFIEVMDRLAQMRYIVGQNTFY' A
#
# COMPACT_ATOMS: atom_id res chain seq x y z
N MET A 1 0.37 -17.05 -16.12
CA MET A 1 1.42 -16.05 -15.85
C MET A 1 0.84 -14.65 -15.92
N LYS A 2 1.08 -13.82 -14.93
CA LYS A 2 0.56 -12.46 -14.93
C LYS A 2 1.46 -11.56 -15.74
N ASP A 3 0.87 -10.77 -16.61
CA ASP A 3 1.63 -9.77 -17.34
C ASP A 3 1.89 -8.53 -16.46
N ALA A 4 2.70 -7.60 -16.96
CA ALA A 4 3.10 -6.41 -16.21
C ALA A 4 1.91 -5.53 -15.85
N GLN A 5 0.91 -5.45 -16.72
CA GLN A 5 -0.26 -4.61 -16.46
C GLN A 5 -1.17 -5.19 -15.39
N GLU A 6 -1.33 -6.51 -15.38
CA GLU A 6 -2.10 -7.19 -14.34
C GLU A 6 -1.43 -7.03 -12.99
N TYR A 7 -0.11 -7.18 -12.94
CA TYR A 7 0.66 -7.00 -11.73
C TYR A 7 0.55 -5.56 -11.22
N LEU A 8 0.60 -4.59 -12.12
CA LEU A 8 0.41 -3.18 -11.77
C LEU A 8 -0.96 -2.93 -11.14
N LYS A 9 -2.01 -3.51 -11.71
CA LYS A 9 -3.37 -3.40 -11.17
C LYS A 9 -3.47 -3.98 -9.76
N GLU A 10 -2.82 -5.11 -9.53
CA GLU A 10 -2.79 -5.73 -8.20
C GLU A 10 -2.09 -4.84 -7.18
N LEU A 11 -0.98 -4.23 -7.57
CA LEU A 11 -0.26 -3.33 -6.68
C LEU A 11 -1.09 -2.09 -6.33
N LEU A 12 -1.79 -1.54 -7.31
CA LEU A 12 -2.68 -0.40 -7.08
C LEU A 12 -3.83 -0.75 -6.16
N ARG A 13 -4.40 -1.94 -6.32
CA ARG A 13 -5.45 -2.43 -5.43
C ARG A 13 -4.93 -2.60 -4.01
N LYS A 14 -3.75 -3.18 -3.87
CA LYS A 14 -3.14 -3.37 -2.55
C LYS A 14 -2.86 -2.04 -1.88
N LYS A 15 -2.42 -1.04 -2.64
CA LYS A 15 -2.23 0.31 -2.14
C LYS A 15 -3.52 0.87 -1.57
N GLU A 16 -4.62 0.75 -2.31
CA GLU A 16 -5.94 1.20 -1.83
C GLU A 16 -6.36 0.50 -0.55
N GLU A 17 -6.16 -0.82 -0.49
CA GLU A 17 -6.49 -1.59 0.70
C GLU A 17 -5.72 -1.10 1.92
N LEU A 18 -4.43 -0.81 1.74
CA LEU A 18 -3.59 -0.31 2.82
C LEU A 18 -4.03 1.09 3.27
N GLU A 19 -4.41 1.95 2.33
CA GLU A 19 -4.94 3.27 2.64
C GLU A 19 -6.24 3.16 3.47
N LYS A 20 -7.12 2.25 3.10
CA LYS A 20 -8.37 2.02 3.84
C LYS A 20 -8.10 1.46 5.23
N ARG A 21 -7.15 0.54 5.36
CA ARG A 21 -6.76 -0.01 6.66
C ARG A 21 -6.22 1.08 7.58
N MET A 22 -5.42 1.99 7.03
CA MET A 22 -4.88 3.12 7.80
C MET A 22 -5.98 4.06 8.25
N GLU A 23 -6.93 4.34 7.38
CA GLU A 23 -8.10 5.16 7.69
C GLU A 23 -8.91 4.58 8.84
N LEU A 24 -9.20 3.28 8.76
CA LEU A 24 -9.92 2.57 9.81
C LEU A 24 -9.16 2.59 11.13
N LEU A 25 -7.85 2.39 11.07
CA LEU A 25 -7.00 2.41 12.25
C LEU A 25 -7.04 3.78 12.93
N ASN A 26 -6.96 4.85 12.13
CA ASN A 26 -7.05 6.21 12.65
C ASN A 26 -8.41 6.49 13.30
N LYS A 27 -9.48 5.99 12.71
CA LYS A 27 -10.83 6.13 13.27
C LYS A 27 -10.95 5.41 14.62
N LYS A 28 -10.40 4.20 14.72
CA LYS A 28 -10.41 3.44 15.97
C LYS A 28 -9.66 4.18 17.06
N LYS A 29 -8.52 4.76 16.73
CA LYS A 29 -7.73 5.52 17.69
C LYS A 29 -8.51 6.76 18.16
N ASN A 30 -9.12 7.49 17.23
CA ASN A 30 -9.89 8.69 17.55
C ASN A 30 -11.09 8.39 18.45
N LYS A 31 -11.68 7.21 18.28
CA LYS A 31 -12.80 6.75 19.10
C LYS A 31 -12.37 6.07 20.38
N LYS A 32 -11.07 6.01 20.64
CA LYS A 32 -10.47 5.35 21.80
C LYS A 32 -10.82 3.89 21.92
N GLN A 33 -10.97 3.22 20.78
CA GLN A 33 -11.29 1.79 20.71
C GLN A 33 -10.05 0.91 20.80
N ILE A 34 -8.88 1.49 20.60
CA ILE A 34 -7.59 0.79 20.69
C ILE A 34 -6.62 1.62 21.52
N THR A 35 -5.63 0.95 22.11
CA THR A 35 -4.58 1.62 22.89
C THR A 35 -3.55 2.25 21.95
N ASP A 36 -2.76 3.18 22.48
CA ASP A 36 -1.66 3.79 21.73
C ASP A 36 -0.65 2.74 21.27
N GLU A 37 -0.38 1.73 22.11
CA GLU A 37 0.53 0.65 21.76
C GLU A 37 0.01 -0.17 20.59
N GLU A 38 -1.26 -0.53 20.63
CA GLU A 38 -1.92 -1.27 19.54
C GLU A 38 -1.90 -0.46 18.25
N TYR A 39 -2.19 0.84 18.35
CA TYR A 39 -2.16 1.74 17.21
C TYR A 39 -0.77 1.78 16.58
N GLN A 40 0.27 2.00 17.37
CA GLN A 40 1.64 2.08 16.86
C GLN A 40 2.08 0.77 16.21
N LYS A 41 1.72 -0.34 16.81
CA LYS A 41 2.05 -1.66 16.29
C LYS A 41 1.41 -1.91 14.91
N GLU A 42 0.13 -1.64 14.79
CA GLU A 42 -0.59 -1.81 13.53
C GLU A 42 -0.13 -0.81 12.48
N ARG A 43 0.13 0.43 12.89
CA ARG A 43 0.64 1.47 12.00
C ARG A 43 1.95 1.06 11.36
N LYS A 44 2.87 0.52 12.16
CA LYS A 44 4.18 0.07 11.65
C LYS A 44 4.03 -1.02 10.62
N LYS A 45 3.10 -1.96 10.82
CA LYS A 45 2.83 -3.02 9.86
C LYS A 45 2.32 -2.44 8.54
N ILE A 46 1.34 -1.55 8.62
CA ILE A 46 0.76 -0.92 7.44
C ILE A 46 1.82 -0.11 6.68
N GLU A 47 2.61 0.67 7.40
CA GLU A 47 3.67 1.48 6.80
C GLU A 47 4.70 0.62 6.08
N ARG A 48 5.10 -0.50 6.68
CA ARG A 48 6.05 -1.42 6.06
C ARG A 48 5.52 -2.00 4.77
N GLU A 49 4.26 -2.48 4.78
CA GLU A 49 3.62 -3.00 3.59
C GLU A 49 3.44 -1.91 2.53
N PHE A 50 3.13 -0.70 2.96
CA PHE A 50 2.94 0.43 2.07
C PHE A 50 4.24 0.80 1.35
N ILE A 51 5.35 0.85 2.08
CA ILE A 51 6.67 1.13 1.51
C ILE A 51 7.01 0.08 0.46
N GLU A 52 6.79 -1.20 0.77
CA GLU A 52 7.06 -2.29 -0.15
C GLU A 52 6.23 -2.16 -1.43
N VAL A 53 4.95 -1.86 -1.31
CA VAL A 53 4.06 -1.68 -2.45
C VAL A 53 4.49 -0.48 -3.29
N MET A 54 4.85 0.63 -2.64
CA MET A 54 5.28 1.83 -3.34
C MET A 54 6.59 1.62 -4.10
N ASP A 55 7.53 0.86 -3.52
CA ASP A 55 8.77 0.51 -4.18
C ASP A 55 8.51 -0.29 -5.45
N ARG A 56 7.63 -1.28 -5.35
CA ARG A 56 7.27 -2.11 -6.51
C ARG A 56 6.51 -1.32 -7.56
N LEU A 57 5.65 -0.40 -7.14
CA LEU A 57 4.95 0.48 -8.07
C LEU A 57 5.92 1.37 -8.83
N ALA A 58 6.92 1.92 -8.15
CA ALA A 58 7.94 2.75 -8.79
C ALA A 58 8.71 1.94 -9.85
N GLN A 59 9.09 0.70 -9.51
CA GLN A 59 9.77 -0.19 -10.46
C GLN A 59 8.89 -0.50 -11.66
N MET A 60 7.62 -0.79 -11.44
CA MET A 60 6.69 -1.12 -12.51
C MET A 60 6.44 0.07 -13.42
N ARG A 61 6.32 1.26 -12.86
CA ARG A 61 6.16 2.48 -13.64
C ARG A 61 7.36 2.74 -14.55
N TYR A 62 8.55 2.48 -14.04
CA TYR A 62 9.77 2.60 -14.81
C TYR A 62 9.77 1.64 -15.99
N ILE A 63 9.45 0.37 -15.76
CA ILE A 63 9.40 -0.65 -16.80
C ILE A 63 8.35 -0.32 -17.87
N VAL A 64 7.14 0.05 -17.44
CA VAL A 64 6.05 0.41 -18.34
C VAL A 64 6.40 1.69 -19.11
N GLY A 65 7.01 2.66 -18.41
CA GLY A 65 7.47 3.90 -19.04
C GLY A 65 8.49 3.68 -20.12
N GLN A 66 9.44 2.77 -19.91
CA GLN A 66 10.43 2.42 -20.93
C GLN A 66 9.77 1.82 -22.17
N ASN A 67 8.78 0.98 -21.97
CA ASN A 67 8.06 0.36 -23.08
C ASN A 67 7.24 1.37 -23.89
N THR A 68 6.87 2.48 -23.27
CA THR A 68 6.07 3.52 -23.92
C THR A 68 6.89 4.40 -24.86
N PHE A 69 8.19 4.45 -24.67
CA PHE A 69 9.09 5.30 -25.49
C PHE A 69 9.55 4.62 -26.78
N TYR A 70 9.24 3.38 -26.98
CA TYR A 70 9.59 2.62 -28.16
C TYR A 70 8.33 2.16 -28.88
#